data_17c4bc3ea05cbda314a06765b6490459
#
_entry.id   17c4bc3ea05cbda314a06765b6490459
#
_cell.length_a   1.000
_cell.length_b   1.000
_cell.length_c   1.000
_cell.angle_alpha   90.00
_cell.angle_beta   90.00
_cell.angle_gamma   90.00
#
_symmetry.space_group_name_H-M   'P 1'
#
loop_
_entity.id
_entity.type
_entity.pdbx_description
1 polymer ?
#
loop_
_entity_poly.entity_id
_entity_poly.type
_entity_poly.pdbx_seq_one_letter_code
_entity_poly.pdbx_strand_id
1 'polypeptide(L)'
;ELQSNDYLTSKDRSGFYVSTNAPPPPTFSTKTGSHDKVDWAKMIGQRFSIENWPSKPQNWSSFPYPFIYGQTDQSLFDHSNWRQCALMALGAKDFSSLTSDYYDQDDIELIEFILRHSLPRRGITASTDQVLVTMGAQNALWLAAQVLLNQRRTAAIENPSYPPLRDILEQSRCRVAPVNLDEYGLIPDQIPKETSVIFATPSHQCPTTITMPLERRQHLLEIASNLDALI
;
A
#
# COMPACT_ATOMS: atom_id res chain seq x y z
N GLU A 1 -24.01 -26.50 23.05
CA GLU A 1 -22.76 -26.08 23.74
C GLU A 1 -23.05 -24.95 24.72
N LEU A 2 -23.60 -23.78 24.32
CA LEU A 2 -23.94 -22.69 25.24
C LEU A 2 -25.05 -23.05 26.23
N GLN A 3 -25.93 -23.95 25.87
CA GLN A 3 -26.99 -24.43 26.72
C GLN A 3 -26.48 -25.49 27.72
N SER A 4 -25.57 -26.37 27.30
CA SER A 4 -24.93 -27.35 28.16
C SER A 4 -23.94 -26.75 29.16
N ASN A 5 -23.50 -25.52 28.91
CA ASN A 5 -22.60 -24.76 29.76
C ASN A 5 -23.32 -23.70 30.60
N ASP A 6 -24.63 -23.78 30.74
CA ASP A 6 -25.51 -22.90 31.52
C ASP A 6 -25.52 -21.39 31.11
N TYR A 7 -25.02 -21.06 29.90
CA TYR A 7 -25.13 -19.69 29.38
C TYR A 7 -26.52 -19.36 28.86
N LEU A 8 -27.24 -20.36 28.33
CA LEU A 8 -28.57 -20.16 27.76
C LEU A 8 -29.56 -21.17 28.34
N THR A 9 -30.81 -20.73 28.51
CA THR A 9 -31.98 -21.55 28.78
C THR A 9 -32.95 -21.48 27.61
N SER A 10 -33.56 -22.61 27.25
CA SER A 10 -34.66 -22.64 26.25
C SER A 10 -36.01 -22.62 26.95
N LYS A 11 -36.96 -21.89 26.39
CA LYS A 11 -38.38 -22.01 26.74
C LYS A 11 -39.15 -22.51 25.52
N ASP A 12 -39.96 -23.52 25.74
CA ASP A 12 -40.77 -24.12 24.67
C ASP A 12 -41.52 -23.08 23.87
N ARG A 13 -41.35 -23.09 22.55
CA ARG A 13 -41.94 -22.20 21.57
C ARG A 13 -41.62 -20.69 21.72
N SER A 14 -40.68 -20.31 22.60
CA SER A 14 -40.38 -18.92 22.89
C SER A 14 -38.93 -18.52 22.62
N GLY A 15 -38.04 -19.47 22.28
CA GLY A 15 -36.63 -19.20 21.93
C GLY A 15 -35.63 -19.44 23.06
N PHE A 16 -34.44 -18.85 22.92
CA PHE A 16 -33.35 -18.95 23.89
C PHE A 16 -33.21 -17.66 24.68
N TYR A 17 -32.94 -17.78 25.96
CA TYR A 17 -32.73 -16.67 26.89
C TYR A 17 -31.39 -16.85 27.61
N VAL A 18 -30.78 -15.75 28.00
CA VAL A 18 -29.59 -15.80 28.85
C VAL A 18 -29.98 -16.39 30.19
N SER A 19 -29.24 -17.42 30.64
CA SER A 19 -29.47 -18.07 31.92
C SER A 19 -29.20 -17.10 33.07
N THR A 20 -30.05 -17.15 34.09
CA THR A 20 -29.80 -16.41 35.33
C THR A 20 -28.58 -16.93 36.09
N ASN A 21 -28.18 -18.17 35.81
CA ASN A 21 -27.00 -18.84 36.38
C ASN A 21 -25.80 -18.78 35.43
N ALA A 22 -25.88 -17.95 34.39
CA ALA A 22 -24.75 -17.83 33.45
C ALA A 22 -23.47 -17.50 34.23
N PRO A 23 -22.37 -18.21 33.94
CA PRO A 23 -21.08 -17.89 34.57
C PRO A 23 -20.74 -16.42 34.37
N PRO A 24 -20.23 -15.72 35.39
CA PRO A 24 -19.82 -14.34 35.23
C PRO A 24 -18.78 -14.22 34.13
N PRO A 25 -18.80 -13.19 33.32
CA PRO A 25 -17.77 -12.98 32.32
C PRO A 25 -16.39 -13.02 32.98
N PRO A 26 -15.37 -13.61 32.33
CA PRO A 26 -14.05 -13.63 32.91
C PRO A 26 -13.60 -12.22 33.24
N THR A 27 -13.38 -11.95 34.51
CA THR A 27 -12.82 -10.67 34.96
C THR A 27 -11.34 -10.68 34.56
N PHE A 28 -11.03 -10.10 33.43
CA PHE A 28 -9.66 -9.74 33.12
C PHE A 28 -9.27 -8.61 34.10
N SER A 29 -8.66 -8.99 35.22
CA SER A 29 -7.93 -7.99 35.99
C SER A 29 -6.74 -7.53 35.13
N THR A 30 -6.94 -6.49 34.36
CA THR A 30 -5.80 -5.70 33.91
C THR A 30 -5.10 -5.27 35.21
N LYS A 31 -3.96 -5.86 35.48
CA LYS A 31 -3.07 -5.31 36.49
C LYS A 31 -2.68 -3.90 36.05
N THR A 32 -3.53 -2.93 36.36
CA THR A 32 -3.20 -1.52 36.30
C THR A 32 -2.12 -1.31 37.35
N GLY A 33 -0.85 -1.44 36.97
CA GLY A 33 0.20 -1.25 37.94
C GLY A 33 1.57 -1.84 37.65
N SER A 34 1.81 -2.46 36.50
CA SER A 34 3.20 -2.55 36.06
C SER A 34 3.53 -1.22 35.35
N HIS A 35 4.18 -0.31 36.04
CA HIS A 35 4.91 0.73 35.36
C HIS A 35 5.81 0.01 34.36
N ASP A 36 5.52 0.17 33.07
CA ASP A 36 6.39 -0.30 32.02
C ASP A 36 7.72 0.40 32.23
N LYS A 37 8.71 -0.34 32.75
CA LYS A 37 10.03 0.20 33.07
C LYS A 37 10.84 0.47 31.82
N VAL A 38 10.28 0.18 30.64
CA VAL A 38 10.93 0.38 29.35
C VAL A 38 10.77 1.84 28.94
N ASP A 39 11.89 2.54 28.84
CA ASP A 39 11.92 3.89 28.26
C ASP A 39 11.85 3.78 26.73
N TRP A 40 10.66 3.72 26.20
CA TRP A 40 10.40 3.60 24.76
C TRP A 40 11.02 4.74 23.95
N ALA A 41 11.16 5.93 24.51
CA ALA A 41 11.80 7.06 23.84
C ALA A 41 13.29 6.81 23.55
N LYS A 42 13.95 6.00 24.38
CA LYS A 42 15.34 5.58 24.17
C LYS A 42 15.45 4.33 23.30
N MET A 43 14.44 3.43 23.37
CA MET A 43 14.47 2.17 22.64
C MET A 43 14.11 2.35 21.16
N ILE A 44 13.27 3.33 20.84
CA ILE A 44 12.89 3.62 19.45
C ILE A 44 14.03 4.37 18.77
N GLY A 45 14.80 3.64 17.98
CA GLY A 45 15.99 4.16 17.28
C GLY A 45 15.67 5.08 16.09
N GLN A 46 14.46 5.03 15.57
CA GLN A 46 14.04 5.83 14.43
C GLN A 46 12.64 6.41 14.69
N ARG A 47 12.56 7.73 14.69
CA ARG A 47 11.27 8.42 14.79
C ARG A 47 10.77 8.70 13.38
N PHE A 48 9.67 8.09 13.01
CA PHE A 48 8.91 8.49 11.82
C PHE A 48 8.17 9.78 12.18
N SER A 49 8.52 10.87 11.53
CA SER A 49 7.82 12.13 11.71
C SER A 49 6.49 12.05 10.95
N ILE A 50 5.42 11.67 11.65
CA ILE A 50 4.04 11.73 11.13
C ILE A 50 3.56 13.20 11.07
N GLU A 51 4.31 14.12 11.67
CA GLU A 51 3.92 15.54 11.83
C GLU A 51 3.73 16.28 10.51
N ASN A 52 4.37 15.83 9.44
CA ASN A 52 4.28 16.45 8.11
C ASN A 52 3.18 15.84 7.20
N TRP A 53 2.44 14.87 7.68
CA TRP A 53 1.37 14.26 6.91
C TRP A 53 0.06 14.98 7.13
N PRO A 54 -0.70 15.33 6.06
CA PRO A 54 -2.02 15.89 6.21
C PRO A 54 -2.89 14.92 7.02
N SER A 55 -3.34 15.34 8.19
CA SER A 55 -4.25 14.54 9.00
C SER A 55 -5.64 14.56 8.36
N LYS A 56 -6.20 13.38 8.15
CA LYS A 56 -7.57 13.23 7.68
C LYS A 56 -8.52 13.40 8.88
N PRO A 57 -9.39 14.42 8.93
CA PRO A 57 -10.37 14.57 10.00
C PRO A 57 -11.29 13.35 10.07
N GLN A 58 -11.63 12.88 11.27
CA GLN A 58 -12.51 11.71 11.42
C GLN A 58 -13.90 11.93 10.79
N ASN A 59 -14.39 13.16 10.82
CA ASN A 59 -15.66 13.55 10.24
C ASN A 59 -15.57 14.10 8.81
N TRP A 60 -14.52 13.74 8.06
CA TRP A 60 -14.26 14.28 6.71
C TRP A 60 -15.47 14.14 5.77
N SER A 61 -16.26 13.08 5.91
CA SER A 61 -17.44 12.81 5.07
C SER A 61 -18.62 13.79 5.32
N SER A 62 -18.58 14.55 6.41
CA SER A 62 -19.62 15.57 6.70
C SER A 62 -19.40 16.89 5.98
N PHE A 63 -18.23 17.08 5.35
CA PHE A 63 -17.94 18.30 4.58
C PHE A 63 -18.58 18.21 3.19
N PRO A 64 -19.17 19.31 2.69
CA PRO A 64 -19.76 19.34 1.33
C PRO A 64 -18.76 19.04 0.22
N TYR A 65 -17.50 19.45 0.40
CA TYR A 65 -16.38 19.26 -0.52
C TYR A 65 -15.16 18.78 0.26
N PRO A 66 -15.09 17.51 0.62
CA PRO A 66 -14.07 17.02 1.55
C PRO A 66 -12.65 16.97 0.98
N PHE A 67 -12.48 16.96 -0.34
CA PHE A 67 -11.18 16.87 -1.04
C PHE A 67 -10.24 15.78 -0.51
N ILE A 68 -10.81 14.68 -0.03
CA ILE A 68 -10.05 13.53 0.45
C ILE A 68 -9.75 12.60 -0.73
N TYR A 69 -8.47 12.41 -1.02
CA TYR A 69 -8.04 11.51 -2.09
C TYR A 69 -8.25 10.03 -1.73
N GLY A 70 -8.27 9.16 -2.76
CA GLY A 70 -8.31 7.71 -2.60
C GLY A 70 -9.66 7.18 -2.11
N GLN A 71 -10.74 7.96 -2.23
CA GLN A 71 -12.09 7.51 -1.89
C GLN A 71 -12.81 7.00 -3.13
N THR A 72 -13.48 5.87 -2.97
CA THR A 72 -14.34 5.30 -4.01
C THR A 72 -15.66 6.06 -4.02
N ASP A 73 -16.16 6.39 -5.20
CA ASP A 73 -17.56 6.83 -5.36
C ASP A 73 -18.47 5.61 -5.16
N GLN A 74 -19.19 5.60 -4.04
CA GLN A 74 -20.07 4.50 -3.68
C GLN A 74 -21.22 4.30 -4.68
N SER A 75 -21.63 5.36 -5.39
CA SER A 75 -22.71 5.29 -6.37
C SER A 75 -22.29 4.59 -7.67
N LEU A 76 -21.00 4.61 -7.98
CA LEU A 76 -20.40 4.00 -9.17
C LEU A 76 -19.77 2.62 -8.89
N PHE A 77 -19.71 2.20 -7.64
CA PHE A 77 -19.09 0.95 -7.27
C PHE A 77 -20.03 -0.24 -7.59
N ASP A 78 -19.55 -1.21 -8.35
CA ASP A 78 -20.32 -2.40 -8.72
C ASP A 78 -20.32 -3.43 -7.57
N HIS A 79 -21.16 -3.18 -6.57
CA HIS A 79 -21.34 -4.07 -5.44
C HIS A 79 -21.77 -5.48 -5.81
N SER A 80 -22.55 -5.62 -6.88
CA SER A 80 -23.08 -6.92 -7.31
C SER A 80 -21.96 -7.83 -7.80
N ASN A 81 -21.15 -7.34 -8.72
CA ASN A 81 -20.01 -8.08 -9.26
C ASN A 81 -18.94 -8.31 -8.17
N TRP A 82 -18.66 -7.32 -7.34
CA TRP A 82 -17.73 -7.48 -6.21
C TRP A 82 -18.16 -8.63 -5.29
N ARG A 83 -19.43 -8.64 -4.88
CA ARG A 83 -19.99 -9.71 -4.04
C ARG A 83 -19.90 -11.06 -4.70
N GLN A 84 -20.23 -11.15 -6.00
CA GLN A 84 -20.14 -12.39 -6.75
C GLN A 84 -18.71 -12.93 -6.81
N CYS A 85 -17.73 -12.09 -7.13
CA CYS A 85 -16.32 -12.46 -7.15
C CYS A 85 -15.84 -12.93 -5.76
N ALA A 86 -16.23 -12.21 -4.70
CA ALA A 86 -15.88 -12.61 -3.33
C ALA A 86 -16.47 -13.97 -2.96
N LEU A 87 -17.74 -14.25 -3.31
CA LEU A 87 -18.37 -15.54 -3.06
C LEU A 87 -17.72 -16.68 -3.88
N MET A 88 -17.27 -16.40 -5.10
CA MET A 88 -16.55 -17.37 -5.92
C MET A 88 -15.17 -17.66 -5.30
N ALA A 89 -14.41 -16.65 -4.96
CA ALA A 89 -13.08 -16.79 -4.37
C ALA A 89 -13.10 -17.52 -3.02
N LEU A 90 -14.15 -17.32 -2.21
CA LEU A 90 -14.33 -18.00 -0.92
C LEU A 90 -15.06 -19.34 -1.06
N GLY A 91 -15.35 -19.78 -2.27
CA GLY A 91 -16.02 -21.05 -2.54
C GLY A 91 -15.17 -22.26 -2.15
N ALA A 92 -15.83 -23.38 -1.86
CA ALA A 92 -15.15 -24.60 -1.40
C ALA A 92 -14.10 -25.14 -2.40
N LYS A 93 -14.26 -24.85 -3.69
CA LYS A 93 -13.34 -25.28 -4.74
C LYS A 93 -11.96 -24.63 -4.59
N ASP A 94 -11.96 -23.34 -4.28
CA ASP A 94 -10.72 -22.53 -4.25
C ASP A 94 -10.21 -22.30 -2.82
N PHE A 95 -10.97 -22.78 -1.82
CA PHE A 95 -10.66 -22.58 -0.41
C PHE A 95 -9.30 -23.16 0.01
N SER A 96 -8.89 -24.29 -0.56
CA SER A 96 -7.59 -24.90 -0.27
C SER A 96 -6.42 -24.04 -0.75
N SER A 97 -6.54 -23.40 -1.92
CA SER A 97 -5.51 -22.49 -2.43
C SER A 97 -5.42 -21.20 -1.63
N LEU A 98 -6.57 -20.67 -1.16
CA LEU A 98 -6.62 -19.49 -0.29
C LEU A 98 -6.04 -19.70 1.11
N THR A 99 -6.09 -20.93 1.61
CA THR A 99 -5.65 -21.26 2.97
C THR A 99 -4.30 -21.97 3.02
N SER A 100 -3.73 -22.29 1.87
CA SER A 100 -2.39 -22.88 1.79
C SER A 100 -1.33 -21.81 1.95
N ASP A 101 -0.24 -22.18 2.60
CA ASP A 101 0.90 -21.30 2.80
C ASP A 101 1.91 -21.52 1.67
N TYR A 102 2.14 -20.46 0.89
CA TYR A 102 3.09 -20.44 -0.21
C TYR A 102 4.29 -19.57 0.16
N TYR A 103 5.44 -20.19 0.42
CA TYR A 103 6.63 -19.48 0.91
C TYR A 103 7.44 -18.76 -0.18
N ASP A 104 7.39 -19.25 -1.40
CA ASP A 104 8.34 -18.92 -2.46
C ASP A 104 7.70 -18.36 -3.73
N GLN A 105 6.37 -18.22 -3.75
CA GLN A 105 5.66 -17.71 -4.92
C GLN A 105 4.39 -16.95 -4.53
N ASP A 106 4.05 -15.98 -5.33
CA ASP A 106 2.77 -15.28 -5.26
C ASP A 106 1.64 -16.11 -5.88
N ASP A 107 0.40 -15.65 -5.74
CA ASP A 107 -0.76 -16.28 -6.36
C ASP A 107 -0.59 -16.38 -7.89
N ILE A 108 -0.42 -17.60 -8.38
CA ILE A 108 -0.11 -17.86 -9.79
C ILE A 108 -1.26 -17.47 -10.72
N GLU A 109 -2.51 -17.61 -10.30
CA GLU A 109 -3.68 -17.23 -11.11
C GLU A 109 -3.74 -15.72 -11.30
N LEU A 110 -3.41 -14.95 -10.25
CA LEU A 110 -3.31 -13.50 -10.34
C LEU A 110 -2.16 -13.08 -11.26
N ILE A 111 -0.98 -13.70 -11.12
CA ILE A 111 0.17 -13.44 -11.99
C ILE A 111 -0.17 -13.72 -13.45
N GLU A 112 -0.77 -14.88 -13.74
CA GLU A 112 -1.19 -15.22 -15.10
C GLU A 112 -2.22 -14.25 -15.67
N PHE A 113 -3.16 -13.79 -14.83
CA PHE A 113 -4.13 -12.77 -15.25
C PHE A 113 -3.43 -11.46 -15.61
N ILE A 114 -2.46 -11.02 -14.81
CA ILE A 114 -1.66 -9.82 -15.07
C ILE A 114 -0.91 -9.96 -16.39
N LEU A 115 -0.25 -11.08 -16.61
CA LEU A 115 0.52 -11.37 -17.83
C LEU A 115 -0.35 -11.41 -19.09
N ARG A 116 -1.56 -11.97 -18.99
CA ARG A 116 -2.46 -12.13 -20.16
C ARG A 116 -3.30 -10.90 -20.46
N HIS A 117 -3.66 -10.12 -19.44
CA HIS A 117 -4.67 -9.06 -19.60
C HIS A 117 -4.16 -7.65 -19.27
N SER A 118 -3.29 -7.50 -18.27
CA SER A 118 -2.86 -6.18 -17.83
C SER A 118 -1.64 -5.65 -18.58
N LEU A 119 -0.60 -6.46 -18.68
CA LEU A 119 0.69 -6.06 -19.28
C LEU A 119 0.60 -5.87 -20.80
N PRO A 120 -0.07 -6.75 -21.60
CA PRO A 120 -0.15 -6.58 -23.05
C PRO A 120 -0.83 -5.27 -23.47
N ARG A 121 -1.81 -4.80 -22.71
CA ARG A 121 -2.45 -3.49 -22.94
C ARG A 121 -1.50 -2.30 -22.80
N ARG A 122 -0.33 -2.50 -22.22
CA ARG A 122 0.74 -1.51 -22.03
C ARG A 122 1.96 -1.80 -22.89
N GLY A 123 1.87 -2.80 -23.79
CA GLY A 123 2.99 -3.21 -24.64
C GLY A 123 4.11 -3.91 -23.86
N ILE A 124 3.83 -4.45 -22.67
CA ILE A 124 4.80 -5.15 -21.84
C ILE A 124 4.63 -6.65 -22.02
N THR A 125 5.72 -7.34 -22.29
CA THR A 125 5.82 -8.81 -22.30
C THR A 125 6.73 -9.23 -21.15
N ALA A 126 6.25 -10.15 -20.31
CA ALA A 126 7.01 -10.64 -19.16
C ALA A 126 6.70 -12.13 -18.93
N SER A 127 7.55 -12.80 -18.17
CA SER A 127 7.36 -14.15 -17.64
C SER A 127 6.87 -14.12 -16.19
N THR A 128 6.44 -15.24 -15.65
CA THR A 128 5.87 -15.33 -14.29
C THR A 128 6.85 -14.91 -13.20
N ASP A 129 8.12 -15.18 -13.38
CA ASP A 129 9.22 -14.81 -12.47
C ASP A 129 9.60 -13.32 -12.51
N GLN A 130 9.03 -12.56 -13.45
CA GLN A 130 9.22 -11.11 -13.58
C GLN A 130 8.06 -10.30 -12.99
N VAL A 131 7.10 -10.95 -12.37
CA VAL A 131 5.95 -10.30 -11.73
C VAL A 131 5.97 -10.59 -10.23
N LEU A 132 6.00 -9.55 -9.42
CA LEU A 132 5.93 -9.63 -7.98
C LEU A 132 4.67 -8.92 -7.49
N VAL A 133 3.84 -9.61 -6.72
CA VAL A 133 2.68 -9.02 -6.07
C VAL A 133 3.07 -8.42 -4.72
N THR A 134 2.72 -7.17 -4.49
CA THR A 134 3.11 -6.44 -3.29
C THR A 134 1.89 -5.96 -2.50
N MET A 135 2.08 -5.60 -1.24
CA MET A 135 1.04 -4.99 -0.41
C MET A 135 0.79 -3.52 -0.77
N GLY A 136 0.56 -3.27 -2.07
CA GLY A 136 0.32 -1.95 -2.63
C GLY A 136 1.58 -1.22 -3.08
N ALA A 137 1.38 -0.08 -3.77
CA ALA A 137 2.45 0.68 -4.42
C ALA A 137 3.53 1.18 -3.44
N GLN A 138 3.15 1.56 -2.23
CA GLN A 138 4.11 2.02 -1.22
C GLN A 138 5.08 0.91 -0.81
N ASN A 139 4.60 -0.32 -0.66
CA ASN A 139 5.44 -1.48 -0.38
C ASN A 139 6.34 -1.80 -1.58
N ALA A 140 5.84 -1.68 -2.81
CA ALA A 140 6.64 -1.85 -4.02
C ALA A 140 7.79 -0.82 -4.10
N LEU A 141 7.51 0.45 -3.82
CA LEU A 141 8.52 1.51 -3.77
C LEU A 141 9.57 1.24 -2.69
N TRP A 142 9.15 0.78 -1.52
CA TRP A 142 10.06 0.41 -0.44
C TRP A 142 10.97 -0.76 -0.85
N LEU A 143 10.43 -1.83 -1.42
CA LEU A 143 11.20 -2.98 -1.92
C LEU A 143 12.20 -2.56 -2.99
N ALA A 144 11.76 -1.77 -3.98
CA ALA A 144 12.63 -1.23 -5.02
C ALA A 144 13.78 -0.41 -4.42
N ALA A 145 13.48 0.45 -3.45
CA ALA A 145 14.51 1.24 -2.77
C ALA A 145 15.50 0.36 -2.00
N GLN A 146 15.03 -0.70 -1.31
CA GLN A 146 15.92 -1.61 -0.57
C GLN A 146 16.86 -2.39 -1.49
N VAL A 147 16.39 -2.80 -2.66
CA VAL A 147 17.19 -3.59 -3.61
C VAL A 147 18.13 -2.71 -4.44
N LEU A 148 17.67 -1.54 -4.86
CA LEU A 148 18.38 -0.72 -5.84
C LEU A 148 19.28 0.36 -5.21
N LEU A 149 19.03 0.77 -3.96
CA LEU A 149 19.68 1.92 -3.36
C LEU A 149 20.54 1.54 -2.15
N ASN A 150 21.54 2.36 -1.91
CA ASN A 150 22.41 2.33 -0.73
C ASN A 150 23.08 3.70 -0.54
N GLN A 151 23.93 3.85 0.47
CA GLN A 151 24.60 5.13 0.82
C GLN A 151 25.47 5.74 -0.31
N ARG A 152 25.85 4.95 -1.31
CA ARG A 152 26.70 5.39 -2.43
C ARG A 152 25.92 5.75 -3.67
N ARG A 153 24.60 5.42 -3.71
CA ARG A 153 23.74 5.65 -4.88
C ARG A 153 22.90 6.91 -4.70
N THR A 154 22.59 7.55 -5.78
CA THR A 154 21.73 8.74 -5.84
C THR A 154 20.40 8.39 -6.46
N ALA A 155 19.32 8.75 -5.79
CA ALA A 155 17.95 8.69 -6.28
C ALA A 155 17.48 10.09 -6.69
N ALA A 156 17.12 10.28 -7.95
CA ALA A 156 16.43 11.48 -8.40
C ALA A 156 14.93 11.32 -8.16
N ILE A 157 14.31 12.35 -7.58
CA ILE A 157 12.86 12.39 -7.32
C ILE A 157 12.27 13.71 -7.79
N GLU A 158 11.02 13.70 -8.13
CA GLU A 158 10.25 14.91 -8.44
C GLU A 158 10.19 15.86 -7.24
N ASN A 159 10.16 17.16 -7.49
CA ASN A 159 10.00 18.17 -6.45
C ASN A 159 8.94 19.21 -6.89
N PRO A 160 7.73 19.18 -6.32
CA PRO A 160 7.25 18.28 -5.26
C PRO A 160 7.02 16.83 -5.72
N SER A 161 6.97 15.90 -4.78
CA SER A 161 6.74 14.47 -5.03
C SER A 161 5.79 13.85 -3.99
N TYR A 162 5.43 12.60 -4.21
CA TYR A 162 4.67 11.79 -3.26
C TYR A 162 5.40 11.70 -1.91
N PRO A 163 4.85 12.25 -0.81
CA PRO A 163 5.58 12.36 0.45
C PRO A 163 6.15 11.04 1.00
N PRO A 164 5.39 9.90 0.98
CA PRO A 164 5.92 8.63 1.47
C PRO A 164 7.17 8.13 0.73
N LEU A 165 7.34 8.50 -0.54
CA LEU A 165 8.54 8.12 -1.27
C LEU A 165 9.79 8.78 -0.66
N ARG A 166 9.70 10.05 -0.26
CA ARG A 166 10.82 10.74 0.40
C ARG A 166 11.23 10.03 1.68
N ASP A 167 10.26 9.65 2.52
CA ASP A 167 10.51 8.93 3.78
C ASP A 167 11.19 7.58 3.53
N ILE A 168 10.75 6.84 2.50
CA ILE A 168 11.36 5.57 2.08
C ILE A 168 12.82 5.77 1.68
N LEU A 169 13.12 6.81 0.90
CA LEU A 169 14.47 7.09 0.42
C LEU A 169 15.40 7.54 1.56
N GLU A 170 14.91 8.32 2.49
CA GLU A 170 15.65 8.70 3.71
C GLU A 170 16.04 7.47 4.54
N GLN A 171 15.11 6.50 4.68
CA GLN A 171 15.38 5.24 5.37
C GLN A 171 16.45 4.39 4.64
N SER A 172 16.47 4.42 3.32
CA SER A 172 17.47 3.73 2.51
C SER A 172 18.86 4.37 2.58
N ARG A 173 18.97 5.53 3.26
CA ARG A 173 20.22 6.31 3.46
C ARG A 173 20.93 6.65 2.14
N CYS A 174 20.24 6.61 1.01
CA CYS A 174 20.79 7.03 -0.27
C CYS A 174 20.87 8.57 -0.35
N ARG A 175 21.56 9.07 -1.35
CA ARG A 175 21.52 10.50 -1.69
C ARG A 175 20.22 10.78 -2.43
N VAL A 176 19.45 11.75 -1.98
CA VAL A 176 18.20 12.16 -2.64
C VAL A 176 18.45 13.46 -3.39
N ALA A 177 18.22 13.45 -4.69
CA ALA A 177 18.36 14.59 -5.57
C ALA A 177 16.97 15.07 -6.03
N PRO A 178 16.45 16.19 -5.52
CA PRO A 178 15.19 16.74 -5.99
C PRO A 178 15.37 17.35 -7.38
N VAL A 179 14.46 17.00 -8.30
CA VAL A 179 14.39 17.51 -9.67
C VAL A 179 13.10 18.31 -9.83
N ASN A 180 13.20 19.54 -10.32
CA ASN A 180 12.04 20.40 -10.45
C ASN A 180 11.05 19.91 -11.49
N LEU A 181 9.81 20.36 -11.35
CA LEU A 181 8.74 20.16 -12.30
C LEU A 181 8.48 21.45 -13.07
N ASP A 182 8.05 21.31 -14.31
CA ASP A 182 7.40 22.35 -15.10
C ASP A 182 5.95 21.94 -15.44
N GLU A 183 5.31 22.63 -16.38
CA GLU A 183 3.97 22.32 -16.84
C GLU A 183 3.83 20.93 -17.53
N TYR A 184 4.96 20.29 -17.87
CA TYR A 184 5.03 18.96 -18.49
C TYR A 184 5.56 17.87 -17.54
N GLY A 185 5.74 18.17 -16.27
CA GLY A 185 6.25 17.26 -15.24
C GLY A 185 7.75 17.37 -15.00
N LEU A 186 8.40 16.29 -14.59
CA LEU A 186 9.84 16.27 -14.28
C LEU A 186 10.67 16.77 -15.46
N ILE A 187 11.66 17.65 -15.17
CA ILE A 187 12.59 18.21 -16.16
C ILE A 187 13.81 17.31 -16.28
N PRO A 188 13.93 16.47 -17.36
CA PRO A 188 14.99 15.47 -17.46
C PRO A 188 16.40 16.06 -17.44
N ASP A 189 16.60 17.23 -18.05
CA ASP A 189 17.92 17.90 -18.12
C ASP A 189 18.45 18.38 -16.77
N GLN A 190 17.61 18.40 -15.72
CA GLN A 190 18.00 18.73 -14.37
C GLN A 190 18.40 17.51 -13.53
N ILE A 191 18.33 16.31 -14.09
CA ILE A 191 18.73 15.08 -13.39
C ILE A 191 20.26 15.07 -13.23
N PRO A 192 20.77 14.93 -11.98
CA PRO A 192 22.21 14.90 -11.75
C PRO A 192 22.88 13.70 -12.44
N LYS A 193 24.10 13.90 -12.91
CA LYS A 193 24.86 12.87 -13.65
C LYS A 193 25.17 11.62 -12.82
N GLU A 194 25.26 11.74 -11.51
CA GLU A 194 25.49 10.65 -10.57
C GLU A 194 24.24 9.85 -10.19
N THR A 195 23.10 10.13 -10.82
CA THR A 195 21.83 9.45 -10.54
C THR A 195 21.88 7.99 -10.95
N SER A 196 21.47 7.11 -10.04
CA SER A 196 21.36 5.66 -10.30
C SER A 196 19.92 5.19 -10.50
N VAL A 197 18.96 5.85 -9.86
CA VAL A 197 17.54 5.54 -9.95
C VAL A 197 16.74 6.84 -10.02
N ILE A 198 15.76 6.88 -10.90
CA ILE A 198 14.85 8.01 -11.09
C ILE A 198 13.44 7.57 -10.70
N PHE A 199 12.85 8.25 -9.75
CA PHE A 199 11.44 8.04 -9.38
C PHE A 199 10.61 9.17 -10.02
N ALA A 200 9.79 8.79 -10.99
CA ALA A 200 8.92 9.70 -11.72
C ALA A 200 7.46 9.23 -11.69
N THR A 201 6.54 10.17 -11.77
CA THR A 201 5.10 9.93 -11.84
C THR A 201 4.56 10.47 -13.17
N PRO A 202 4.72 9.71 -14.28
CA PRO A 202 4.40 10.23 -15.62
C PRO A 202 2.91 10.43 -15.86
N SER A 203 2.05 9.87 -15.04
CA SER A 203 0.60 10.07 -15.10
C SER A 203 0.07 10.43 -13.73
N HIS A 204 -0.72 11.50 -13.63
CA HIS A 204 -1.31 11.95 -12.37
C HIS A 204 -0.25 12.26 -11.29
N GLN A 205 0.74 13.07 -11.66
CA GLN A 205 1.81 13.49 -10.75
C GLN A 205 1.25 13.96 -9.40
N CYS A 206 1.85 13.53 -8.33
CA CYS A 206 1.44 13.92 -6.97
C CYS A 206 2.38 15.01 -6.43
N PRO A 207 1.87 16.22 -6.10
CA PRO A 207 0.44 16.58 -5.98
C PRO A 207 -0.14 17.36 -7.17
N THR A 208 0.62 17.61 -8.23
CA THR A 208 0.27 18.57 -9.27
C THR A 208 -0.76 18.07 -10.29
N THR A 209 -1.01 16.76 -10.31
CA THR A 209 -1.89 16.06 -11.27
C THR A 209 -1.45 16.12 -12.74
N ILE A 210 -0.27 16.67 -13.01
CA ILE A 210 0.30 16.78 -14.37
C ILE A 210 0.45 15.39 -14.98
N THR A 211 0.16 15.28 -16.27
CA THR A 211 0.46 14.09 -17.07
C THR A 211 1.58 14.45 -18.05
N MET A 212 2.68 13.72 -17.94
CA MET A 212 3.87 13.90 -18.77
C MET A 212 3.57 13.52 -20.22
N PRO A 213 3.77 14.43 -21.21
CA PRO A 213 3.56 14.12 -22.61
C PRO A 213 4.59 13.14 -23.16
N LEU A 214 4.28 12.53 -24.31
CA LEU A 214 5.09 11.45 -24.89
C LEU A 214 6.53 11.86 -25.14
N GLU A 215 6.75 13.05 -25.72
CA GLU A 215 8.09 13.56 -26.02
C GLU A 215 8.94 13.69 -24.75
N ARG A 216 8.32 14.14 -23.65
CA ARG A 216 9.01 14.28 -22.36
C ARG A 216 9.37 12.90 -21.77
N ARG A 217 8.49 11.89 -21.93
CA ARG A 217 8.78 10.50 -21.51
C ARG A 217 9.94 9.92 -22.32
N GLN A 218 9.96 10.16 -23.64
CA GLN A 218 11.06 9.72 -24.49
C GLN A 218 12.38 10.37 -24.09
N HIS A 219 12.36 11.68 -23.88
CA HIS A 219 13.54 12.40 -23.40
C HIS A 219 14.03 11.91 -22.03
N LEU A 220 13.12 11.61 -21.12
CA LEU A 220 13.46 11.01 -19.82
C LEU A 220 14.14 9.65 -19.98
N LEU A 221 13.66 8.79 -20.87
CA LEU A 221 14.28 7.50 -21.19
C LEU A 221 15.68 7.66 -21.79
N GLU A 222 15.88 8.63 -22.68
CA GLU A 222 17.18 8.97 -23.27
C GLU A 222 18.18 9.41 -22.19
N ILE A 223 17.78 10.30 -21.30
CA ILE A 223 18.62 10.75 -20.18
C ILE A 223 18.96 9.56 -19.26
N ALA A 224 17.98 8.74 -18.88
CA ALA A 224 18.21 7.58 -18.03
C ALA A 224 19.19 6.60 -18.68
N SER A 225 19.04 6.33 -19.97
CA SER A 225 19.95 5.47 -20.72
C SER A 225 21.38 6.04 -20.75
N ASN A 226 21.54 7.34 -20.97
CA ASN A 226 22.85 7.99 -21.00
C ASN A 226 23.54 8.00 -19.63
N LEU A 227 22.77 7.95 -18.54
CA LEU A 227 23.27 7.91 -17.17
C LEU A 227 23.44 6.48 -16.62
N ASP A 228 23.06 5.45 -17.38
CA ASP A 228 22.95 4.06 -16.88
C ASP A 228 22.06 3.99 -15.62
N ALA A 229 20.98 4.78 -15.60
CA ALA A 229 20.03 4.89 -14.50
C ALA A 229 18.75 4.13 -14.80
N LEU A 230 18.15 3.56 -13.76
CA LEU A 230 16.82 2.96 -13.81
C LEU A 230 15.73 4.03 -13.60
N ILE A 231 14.54 3.83 -14.19
CA ILE A 231 13.34 4.62 -13.91
C ILE A 231 12.32 3.77 -13.21
#